data_3babb2bbc71320f629731e0cbde48288
#
_entry.id   3babb2bbc71320f629731e0cbde48288
#
_cell.length_a   1.000
_cell.length_b   1.000
_cell.length_c   1.000
_cell.angle_alpha   90.00
_cell.angle_beta   90.00
_cell.angle_gamma   90.00
#
_symmetry.space_group_name_H-M   'P 1'
#
loop_
_entity.id
_entity.type
_entity.pdbx_description
1 polymer ?
#
loop_
_entity_poly.entity_id
_entity_poly.type
_entity_poly.pdbx_seq_one_letter_code
_entity_poly.pdbx_strand_id
1 'polypeptide(L)'
;MKNFEGFMRKFAKQNHVEVQWQQLRFGYKRAKIPCHSWAEYTAVETALRRNKSLRVDYWVCFDGEFEAYLYVMPLEDYTQLKAKSKVEQDKLEDWWRRYHNADAETRRLMACGAIE
;
A
#
# COMPACT_ATOMS: atom_id res chain seq x y z
N MET A 1 -15.60 -3.70 1.14
CA MET A 1 -16.31 -2.43 1.47
C MET A 1 -16.71 -1.75 0.18
N LYS A 2 -17.99 -1.52 -0.01
CA LYS A 2 -18.53 -1.06 -1.31
C LYS A 2 -18.36 0.43 -1.62
N ASN A 3 -18.15 1.28 -0.63
CA ASN A 3 -18.02 2.73 -0.83
C ASN A 3 -16.95 3.30 0.08
N PHE A 4 -15.73 2.89 -0.17
CA PHE A 4 -14.58 3.30 0.63
C PHE A 4 -14.33 4.82 0.55
N GLU A 5 -14.42 5.41 -0.65
CA GLU A 5 -14.22 6.85 -0.82
C GLU A 5 -15.26 7.66 -0.04
N GLY A 6 -16.52 7.27 -0.12
CA GLY A 6 -17.60 7.92 0.62
C GLY A 6 -17.41 7.79 2.13
N PHE A 7 -17.00 6.61 2.59
CA PHE A 7 -16.68 6.37 3.99
C PHE A 7 -15.55 7.30 4.46
N MET A 8 -14.47 7.40 3.69
CA MET A 8 -13.33 8.23 4.06
C MET A 8 -13.64 9.73 4.03
N ARG A 9 -14.45 10.19 3.08
CA ARG A 9 -14.91 11.58 3.04
C ARG A 9 -15.73 11.93 4.28
N LYS A 10 -16.64 11.06 4.67
CA LYS A 10 -17.45 11.23 5.88
C LYS A 10 -16.58 11.21 7.13
N PHE A 11 -15.66 10.28 7.22
CA PHE A 11 -14.71 10.17 8.32
C PHE A 11 -13.86 11.44 8.45
N ALA A 12 -13.36 11.97 7.35
CA ALA A 12 -12.56 13.18 7.33
C ALA A 12 -13.33 14.38 7.88
N LYS A 13 -14.59 14.52 7.49
CA LYS A 13 -15.48 15.57 8.01
C LYS A 13 -15.73 15.43 9.50
N GLN A 14 -16.05 14.22 9.95
CA GLN A 14 -16.40 13.95 11.35
C GLN A 14 -15.21 14.12 12.29
N ASN A 15 -13.99 13.84 11.82
CA ASN A 15 -12.77 13.87 12.63
C ASN A 15 -11.89 15.08 12.33
N HIS A 16 -12.32 15.99 11.47
CA HIS A 16 -11.58 17.22 11.10
C HIS A 16 -10.16 16.92 10.63
N VAL A 17 -10.01 15.91 9.77
CA VAL A 17 -8.72 15.52 9.19
C VAL A 17 -8.75 15.63 7.68
N GLU A 18 -7.58 15.79 7.09
CA GLU A 18 -7.40 15.77 5.65
C GLU A 18 -7.20 14.34 5.17
N VAL A 19 -7.77 14.00 4.02
CA VAL A 19 -7.54 12.73 3.35
C VAL A 19 -6.91 12.99 2.00
N GLN A 20 -5.72 12.45 1.79
CA GLN A 20 -5.02 12.46 0.52
C GLN A 20 -5.14 11.08 -0.12
N TRP A 21 -5.25 11.02 -1.44
CA TRP A 21 -5.38 9.76 -2.16
C TRP A 21 -4.07 9.39 -2.82
N GLN A 22 -3.65 8.14 -2.63
CA GLN A 22 -2.46 7.59 -3.26
C GLN A 22 -2.84 6.45 -4.19
N GLN A 23 -2.37 6.53 -5.43
CA GLN A 23 -2.54 5.46 -6.40
C GLN A 23 -1.50 4.36 -6.14
N LEU A 24 -1.96 3.12 -6.06
CA LEU A 24 -1.14 1.94 -5.88
C LEU A 24 -1.10 1.11 -7.15
N ARG A 25 -0.35 0.02 -7.12
CA ARG A 25 -0.25 -0.91 -8.25
C ARG A 25 -1.60 -1.59 -8.51
N PHE A 26 -1.81 -2.09 -9.72
CA PHE A 26 -3.00 -2.83 -10.14
C PHE A 26 -4.32 -2.03 -10.06
N GLY A 27 -4.24 -0.70 -10.07
CA GLY A 27 -5.42 0.15 -10.01
C GLY A 27 -6.01 0.34 -8.62
N TYR A 28 -5.39 -0.22 -7.58
CA TYR A 28 -5.81 0.03 -6.21
C TYR A 28 -5.38 1.42 -5.74
N LYS A 29 -6.07 1.93 -4.74
CA LYS A 29 -5.70 3.19 -4.09
C LYS A 29 -5.90 3.09 -2.59
N ARG A 30 -5.17 3.95 -1.88
CA ARG A 30 -5.30 4.06 -0.43
C ARG A 30 -5.45 5.51 -0.01
N ALA A 31 -6.08 5.71 1.14
CA ALA A 31 -6.16 7.02 1.77
C ALA A 31 -4.92 7.25 2.64
N LYS A 32 -4.37 8.46 2.58
CA LYS A 32 -3.27 8.90 3.44
C LYS A 32 -3.79 10.04 4.30
N ILE A 33 -3.68 9.91 5.62
CA ILE A 33 -4.14 10.91 6.57
C ILE A 33 -2.93 11.47 7.31
N PRO A 34 -2.53 12.75 7.04
CA PRO A 34 -1.47 13.37 7.82
C PRO A 34 -1.97 13.68 9.23
N CYS A 35 -1.14 13.39 10.23
CA CYS A 35 -1.42 13.68 11.62
C CYS A 35 -0.36 14.63 12.16
N HIS A 36 -0.78 15.70 12.86
CA HIS A 36 0.08 16.79 13.26
C HIS A 36 0.49 16.73 14.74
N SER A 37 -0.11 15.81 15.50
CA SER A 37 0.23 15.59 16.91
C SER A 37 0.02 14.14 17.28
N TRP A 38 0.65 13.71 18.36
CA TRP A 38 0.47 12.36 18.89
C TRP A 38 -0.99 12.11 19.32
N ALA A 39 -1.63 13.12 19.92
CA ALA A 39 -3.03 13.02 20.32
C ALA A 39 -3.96 12.83 19.12
N GLU A 40 -3.76 13.57 18.03
CA GLU A 40 -4.51 13.43 16.79
C GLU A 40 -4.27 12.03 16.19
N TYR A 41 -3.01 11.61 16.09
CA TYR A 41 -2.65 10.30 15.55
C TYR A 41 -3.35 9.17 16.31
N THR A 42 -3.27 9.15 17.63
CA THR A 42 -3.87 8.07 18.43
C THR A 42 -5.40 8.06 18.35
N ALA A 43 -6.03 9.23 18.32
CA ALA A 43 -7.48 9.34 18.20
C ALA A 43 -7.97 8.83 16.84
N VAL A 44 -7.32 9.24 15.77
CA VAL A 44 -7.70 8.84 14.41
C VAL A 44 -7.42 7.36 14.19
N GLU A 45 -6.27 6.85 14.62
CA GLU A 45 -5.93 5.43 14.53
C GLU A 45 -6.95 4.57 15.26
N THR A 46 -7.29 4.92 16.49
CA THR A 46 -8.26 4.19 17.29
C THR A 46 -9.63 4.15 16.60
N ALA A 47 -10.08 5.27 16.08
CA ALA A 47 -11.36 5.36 15.38
C ALA A 47 -11.38 4.48 14.11
N LEU A 48 -10.30 4.49 13.33
CA LEU A 48 -10.19 3.67 12.12
C LEU A 48 -10.13 2.17 12.42
N ARG A 49 -9.38 1.79 13.44
CA ARG A 49 -9.21 0.36 13.81
C ARG A 49 -10.47 -0.27 14.38
N ARG A 50 -11.47 0.51 14.75
CA ARG A 50 -12.79 -0.01 15.14
C ARG A 50 -13.51 -0.66 13.97
N ASN A 51 -13.21 -0.26 12.74
CA ASN A 51 -13.79 -0.87 11.55
C ASN A 51 -12.87 -1.99 11.06
N LYS A 52 -13.29 -3.24 11.30
CA LYS A 52 -12.52 -4.43 10.94
C LYS A 52 -12.43 -4.70 9.44
N SER A 53 -13.21 -3.98 8.63
CA SER A 53 -13.14 -4.06 7.17
C SER A 53 -12.00 -3.22 6.57
N LEU A 54 -11.27 -2.49 7.41
CA LEU A 54 -10.15 -1.64 6.99
C LEU A 54 -8.81 -2.24 7.38
N ARG A 55 -7.84 -2.07 6.50
CA ARG A 55 -6.43 -2.23 6.82
C ARG A 55 -5.86 -0.86 7.13
N VAL A 56 -5.27 -0.71 8.31
CA VAL A 56 -4.67 0.54 8.76
C VAL A 56 -3.18 0.32 9.00
N ASP A 57 -2.36 1.02 8.25
CA ASP A 57 -0.91 1.05 8.40
C ASP A 57 -0.49 2.45 8.85
N TYR A 58 0.74 2.58 9.34
CA TYR A 58 1.22 3.86 9.85
C TYR A 58 2.69 4.09 9.53
N TRP A 59 3.07 5.36 9.53
CA TRP A 59 4.45 5.81 9.54
C TRP A 59 4.57 6.96 10.51
N VAL A 60 5.52 6.88 11.44
CA VAL A 60 5.72 7.90 12.48
C VAL A 60 7.20 8.24 12.56
N CYS A 61 7.52 9.53 12.62
CA CYS A 61 8.87 10.04 12.82
C CYS A 61 8.87 11.04 13.97
N PHE A 62 9.78 10.85 14.91
CA PHE A 62 9.98 11.74 16.06
C PHE A 62 11.28 12.56 15.95
N ASP A 63 12.03 12.40 14.88
CA ASP A 63 13.28 13.11 14.65
C ASP A 63 12.99 14.52 14.13
N GLY A 64 13.09 15.53 15.01
CA GLY A 64 12.71 16.89 14.74
C GLY A 64 11.25 17.16 15.07
N GLU A 65 10.50 17.78 14.15
CA GLU A 65 9.08 18.00 14.32
C GLU A 65 8.32 16.68 14.19
N PHE A 66 7.25 16.52 14.97
CA PHE A 66 6.40 15.33 14.87
C PHE A 66 5.78 15.24 13.49
N GLU A 67 5.95 14.10 12.85
CA GLU A 67 5.35 13.81 11.55
C GLU A 67 4.81 12.39 11.59
N ALA A 68 3.54 12.22 11.25
CA ALA A 68 2.91 10.92 11.19
C ALA A 68 1.87 10.86 10.08
N TYR A 69 1.73 9.68 9.51
CA TYR A 69 0.72 9.40 8.49
C TYR A 69 0.02 8.09 8.82
N LEU A 70 -1.28 8.06 8.58
CA LEU A 70 -2.06 6.83 8.59
C LEU A 70 -2.44 6.47 7.16
N TYR A 71 -2.27 5.21 6.81
CA TYR A 71 -2.61 4.69 5.49
C TYR A 71 -3.76 3.71 5.64
N VAL A 72 -4.83 3.96 4.92
CA VAL A 72 -6.08 3.21 5.06
C VAL A 72 -6.54 2.69 3.71
N MET A 73 -6.88 1.43 3.66
CA MET A 73 -7.52 0.84 2.49
C MET A 73 -8.46 -0.28 2.93
N PRO A 74 -9.44 -0.67 2.08
CA PRO A 74 -10.25 -1.83 2.41
C PRO A 74 -9.39 -3.08 2.60
N LEU A 75 -9.68 -3.87 3.62
CA LEU A 75 -8.92 -5.09 3.92
C LEU A 75 -8.96 -6.08 2.74
N GLU A 76 -10.09 -6.19 2.07
CA GLU A 76 -10.22 -7.04 0.88
C GLU A 76 -9.29 -6.60 -0.25
N ASP A 77 -9.17 -5.29 -0.49
CA ASP A 77 -8.27 -4.73 -1.51
C ASP A 77 -6.80 -4.97 -1.13
N TYR A 78 -6.47 -4.76 0.13
CA TYR A 78 -5.13 -5.03 0.66
C TYR A 78 -4.73 -6.49 0.45
N THR A 79 -5.61 -7.42 0.76
CA THR A 79 -5.39 -8.85 0.60
C THR A 79 -5.17 -9.22 -0.88
N GLN A 80 -5.99 -8.68 -1.78
CA GLN A 80 -5.85 -8.89 -3.22
C GLN A 80 -4.56 -8.28 -3.77
N LEU A 81 -4.23 -7.06 -3.35
CA LEU A 81 -2.99 -6.38 -3.76
C LEU A 81 -1.76 -7.19 -3.35
N LYS A 82 -1.76 -7.68 -2.12
CA LYS A 82 -0.66 -8.49 -1.60
C LYS A 82 -0.50 -9.81 -2.36
N ALA A 83 -1.59 -10.47 -2.68
CA ALA A 83 -1.58 -11.70 -3.47
C ALA A 83 -1.06 -11.47 -4.89
N LYS A 84 -1.49 -10.39 -5.55
CA LYS A 84 -1.03 -10.03 -6.90
C LYS A 84 0.46 -9.66 -6.90
N SER A 85 0.91 -8.93 -5.90
CA SER A 85 2.33 -8.57 -5.74
C SER A 85 3.21 -9.79 -5.53
N LYS A 86 2.73 -10.79 -4.79
CA LYS A 86 3.44 -12.05 -4.58
C LYS A 86 3.58 -12.83 -5.89
N VAL A 87 2.52 -12.91 -6.68
CA VAL A 87 2.56 -13.59 -7.98
C VAL A 87 3.60 -12.95 -8.91
N GLU A 88 3.65 -11.62 -8.97
CA GLU A 88 4.67 -10.93 -9.76
C GLU A 88 6.08 -11.17 -9.25
N GLN A 89 6.26 -11.15 -7.93
CA GLN A 89 7.56 -11.43 -7.31
C GLN A 89 8.02 -12.85 -7.62
N ASP A 90 7.13 -13.84 -7.51
CA ASP A 90 7.43 -15.23 -7.82
C ASP A 90 7.85 -15.42 -9.30
N LYS A 91 7.18 -14.71 -10.22
CA LYS A 91 7.55 -14.70 -11.64
C LYS A 91 8.94 -14.10 -11.87
N LEU A 92 9.24 -13.00 -11.19
CA LEU A 92 10.54 -12.35 -11.29
C LEU A 92 11.65 -13.23 -10.74
N GLU A 93 11.44 -13.88 -9.60
CA GLU A 93 12.39 -14.81 -9.00
C GLU A 93 12.66 -16.00 -9.91
N ASP A 94 11.62 -16.55 -10.53
CA ASP A 94 11.74 -17.65 -11.49
C ASP A 94 12.54 -17.23 -12.71
N TRP A 95 12.28 -16.00 -13.25
CA TRP A 95 13.03 -15.44 -14.36
C TRP A 95 14.52 -15.31 -14.02
N TRP A 96 14.85 -14.76 -12.83
CA TRP A 96 16.23 -14.61 -12.37
C TRP A 96 16.93 -15.95 -12.20
N ARG A 97 16.24 -16.96 -11.68
CA ARG A 97 16.77 -18.31 -11.53
C ARG A 97 17.14 -18.91 -12.89
N ARG A 98 16.25 -18.78 -13.88
CA ARG A 98 16.52 -19.23 -15.23
C ARG A 98 17.69 -18.47 -15.86
N TYR A 99 17.76 -17.17 -15.64
CA TYR A 99 18.83 -16.33 -16.14
C TYR A 99 20.20 -16.75 -15.57
N HIS A 100 20.30 -16.99 -14.28
CA HIS A 100 21.55 -17.42 -13.64
C HIS A 100 22.01 -18.81 -14.09
N ASN A 101 21.11 -19.70 -14.47
CA ASN A 101 21.42 -21.04 -14.92
C ASN A 101 21.58 -21.14 -16.44
N ALA A 102 21.34 -20.07 -17.17
CA ALA A 102 21.46 -20.05 -18.63
C ALA A 102 22.90 -19.80 -19.10
N ASP A 103 23.22 -20.18 -20.34
CA ASP A 103 24.49 -19.83 -20.97
C ASP A 103 24.53 -18.34 -21.40
N ALA A 104 25.68 -17.89 -21.89
CA ALA A 104 25.88 -16.50 -22.23
C ALA A 104 24.95 -16.00 -23.34
N GLU A 105 24.68 -16.83 -24.34
CA GLU A 105 23.79 -16.50 -25.44
C GLU A 105 22.34 -16.38 -24.98
N THR A 106 21.86 -17.36 -24.21
CA THR A 106 20.52 -17.36 -23.65
C THR A 106 20.31 -16.16 -22.72
N ARG A 107 21.31 -15.84 -21.86
CA ARG A 107 21.26 -14.65 -21.01
C ARG A 107 21.07 -13.36 -21.80
N ARG A 108 21.79 -13.22 -22.91
CA ARG A 108 21.66 -12.05 -23.78
C ARG A 108 20.26 -11.95 -24.37
N LEU A 109 19.71 -13.06 -24.84
CA LEU A 109 18.36 -13.09 -25.38
C LEU A 109 17.30 -12.78 -24.34
N MET A 110 17.43 -13.28 -23.12
CA MET A 110 16.52 -12.97 -22.00
C MET A 110 16.58 -11.49 -21.63
N ALA A 111 17.78 -10.91 -21.57
CA ALA A 111 17.96 -9.49 -21.27
C ALA A 111 17.34 -8.58 -22.34
N CYS A 112 17.29 -9.02 -23.60
CA CYS A 112 16.65 -8.30 -24.70
C CYS A 112 15.13 -8.53 -24.77
N GLY A 113 14.57 -9.39 -23.88
CA GLY A 113 13.15 -9.74 -23.91
C GLY A 113 12.74 -10.68 -25.02
N ALA A 114 13.70 -11.32 -25.71
CA ALA A 114 13.42 -12.25 -26.82
C ALA A 114 12.95 -13.63 -26.32
N ILE A 115 13.24 -13.99 -25.07
CA ILE A 115 12.82 -15.20 -24.40
C ILE A 115 12.23 -14.85 -23.04
N GLU A 116 11.08 -15.39 -22.73
CA GLU A 116 10.45 -15.24 -21.42
C GLU A 116 11.01 -16.21 -20.37
#